data_e4113eaeab3cf63b08b2510ceec5c4b7
#
_entry.id   e4113eaeab3cf63b08b2510ceec5c4b7
#
_cell.length_a   1.000
_cell.length_b   1.000
_cell.length_c   1.000
_cell.angle_alpha   90.00
_cell.angle_beta   90.00
_cell.angle_gamma   90.00
#
_symmetry.space_group_name_H-M   'P 1'
#
loop_
_entity.id
_entity.type
_entity.pdbx_description
1 polymer ?
#
loop_
_entity_poly.entity_id
_entity_poly.type
_entity_poly.pdbx_seq_one_letter_code
_entity_poly.pdbx_strand_id
1 'polypeptide(L)'
;ERHVLTRIDSVNSVYQPDTVMPGILLPIRDQLFRMLWAGKKELKRLAYTLADIFTSEFIRESDHQLARTGDPEFAALSGYGRIASLAVHLKTPIPGWTAYCNEELEAEDALRAVLRLESPQWWLNRLRRIHARWREHLMIAAGYVQKKSSPYSSAPCLTEWLAQKKANREYLKAMELEDQDTGERISLIDKVAGSVANPANRRRELMTRMRGFEDLAKLEGLAGDFYTLTAPSRYHAMQHN
;
A
#
# COMPACT_ATOMS: atom_id res chain seq x y z
N GLU A 1 -21.89 -22.29 -8.74
CA GLU A 1 -20.90 -21.84 -9.76
C GLU A 1 -21.15 -20.40 -10.22
N ARG A 2 -22.37 -20.01 -10.66
CA ARG A 2 -22.68 -18.63 -11.10
C ARG A 2 -22.32 -17.57 -10.05
N HIS A 3 -22.65 -17.77 -8.78
CA HIS A 3 -22.35 -16.81 -7.71
C HIS A 3 -20.84 -16.63 -7.47
N VAL A 4 -20.05 -17.68 -7.65
CA VAL A 4 -18.58 -17.59 -7.50
C VAL A 4 -18.00 -16.79 -8.66
N LEU A 5 -18.42 -17.04 -9.89
CA LEU A 5 -17.98 -16.29 -11.06
C LEU A 5 -18.32 -14.79 -10.93
N THR A 6 -19.54 -14.44 -10.51
CA THR A 6 -19.94 -13.04 -10.28
C THR A 6 -19.06 -12.36 -9.22
N ARG A 7 -18.68 -13.06 -8.15
CA ARG A 7 -17.76 -12.54 -7.13
C ARG A 7 -16.35 -12.32 -7.69
N ILE A 8 -15.85 -13.26 -8.48
CA ILE A 8 -14.55 -13.15 -9.14
C ILE A 8 -14.53 -11.95 -10.09
N ASP A 9 -15.57 -11.77 -10.89
CA ASP A 9 -15.72 -10.64 -11.81
C ASP A 9 -15.77 -9.30 -11.04
N SER A 10 -16.49 -9.26 -9.92
CA SER A 10 -16.54 -8.09 -9.04
C SER A 10 -15.15 -7.75 -8.47
N VAL A 11 -14.37 -8.75 -8.04
CA VAL A 11 -12.99 -8.51 -7.58
C VAL A 11 -12.11 -8.01 -8.73
N ASN A 12 -12.19 -8.65 -9.90
CA ASN A 12 -11.41 -8.23 -11.06
C ASN A 12 -11.73 -6.78 -11.45
N SER A 13 -12.99 -6.35 -11.41
CA SER A 13 -13.38 -4.98 -11.74
C SER A 13 -12.73 -3.92 -10.84
N VAL A 14 -12.34 -4.28 -9.61
CA VAL A 14 -11.65 -3.37 -8.68
C VAL A 14 -10.17 -3.20 -9.02
N TYR A 15 -9.52 -4.28 -9.47
CA TYR A 15 -8.05 -4.31 -9.61
C TYR A 15 -7.57 -4.22 -11.07
N GLN A 16 -8.38 -4.69 -12.00
CA GLN A 16 -8.01 -4.59 -13.41
C GLN A 16 -7.99 -3.13 -13.86
N PRO A 17 -7.01 -2.75 -14.66
CA PRO A 17 -6.97 -1.44 -15.26
C PRO A 17 -8.16 -1.25 -16.23
N ASP A 18 -8.43 -0.02 -16.60
CA ASP A 18 -9.51 0.29 -17.54
C ASP A 18 -9.24 -0.35 -18.90
N THR A 19 -10.29 -0.83 -19.56
CA THR A 19 -10.19 -1.43 -20.89
C THR A 19 -9.81 -0.41 -21.94
N VAL A 20 -10.29 0.83 -21.78
CA VAL A 20 -9.94 1.97 -22.64
C VAL A 20 -8.80 2.72 -21.96
N MET A 21 -7.64 2.73 -22.62
CA MET A 21 -6.43 3.36 -22.09
C MET A 21 -5.88 4.41 -23.06
N PRO A 22 -5.26 5.47 -22.54
CA PRO A 22 -4.45 6.39 -23.34
C PRO A 22 -3.37 5.66 -24.13
N GLY A 23 -3.04 6.17 -25.33
CA GLY A 23 -2.06 5.56 -26.22
C GLY A 23 -0.71 5.25 -25.58
N ILE A 24 -0.26 6.10 -24.64
CA ILE A 24 1.00 5.92 -23.90
C ILE A 24 1.03 4.66 -23.01
N LEU A 25 -0.13 4.18 -22.55
CA LEU A 25 -0.25 2.98 -21.72
C LEU A 25 -0.51 1.70 -22.53
N LEU A 26 -0.84 1.81 -23.84
CA LEU A 26 -1.13 0.66 -24.68
C LEU A 26 0.05 -0.35 -24.75
N PRO A 27 1.32 0.06 -24.84
CA PRO A 27 2.45 -0.89 -24.89
C PRO A 27 2.57 -1.80 -23.66
N ILE A 28 2.08 -1.35 -22.51
CA ILE A 28 2.12 -2.13 -21.26
C ILE A 28 0.76 -2.72 -20.88
N ARG A 29 -0.27 -2.50 -21.67
CA ARG A 29 -1.65 -2.94 -21.40
C ARG A 29 -1.71 -4.42 -21.04
N ASP A 30 -1.15 -5.28 -21.86
CA ASP A 30 -1.19 -6.73 -21.64
C ASP A 30 -0.44 -7.14 -20.35
N GLN A 31 0.64 -6.46 -20.03
CA GLN A 31 1.39 -6.70 -18.77
C GLN A 31 0.55 -6.30 -17.56
N LEU A 32 -0.19 -5.18 -17.64
CA LEU A 32 -1.09 -4.73 -16.58
C LEU A 32 -2.25 -5.70 -16.36
N PHE A 33 -2.88 -6.17 -17.44
CA PHE A 33 -3.99 -7.15 -17.34
C PHE A 33 -3.52 -8.51 -16.81
N ARG A 34 -2.29 -8.93 -17.15
CA ARG A 34 -1.69 -10.18 -16.69
C ARG A 34 -0.95 -10.07 -15.36
N MET A 35 -0.97 -8.91 -14.72
CA MET A 35 -0.21 -8.64 -13.49
C MET A 35 -0.50 -9.66 -12.38
N LEU A 36 -1.71 -10.20 -12.31
CA LEU A 36 -2.08 -11.23 -11.34
C LEU A 36 -1.19 -12.48 -11.40
N TRP A 37 -0.73 -12.86 -12.59
CA TRP A 37 0.12 -14.03 -12.83
C TRP A 37 1.60 -13.67 -13.02
N ALA A 38 1.92 -12.38 -12.89
CA ALA A 38 3.28 -11.90 -13.12
C ALA A 38 4.25 -12.38 -12.03
N GLY A 39 5.39 -12.89 -12.46
CA GLY A 39 6.50 -13.25 -11.58
C GLY A 39 7.26 -12.02 -11.07
N LYS A 40 8.18 -12.24 -10.12
CA LYS A 40 8.98 -11.14 -9.52
C LYS A 40 9.76 -10.32 -10.56
N LYS A 41 10.29 -10.97 -11.60
CA LYS A 41 11.06 -10.31 -12.68
C LYS A 41 10.16 -9.43 -13.55
N GLU A 42 8.95 -9.90 -13.85
CA GLU A 42 7.97 -9.18 -14.66
C GLU A 42 7.44 -7.96 -13.92
N LEU A 43 7.09 -8.10 -12.63
CA LEU A 43 6.69 -6.98 -11.79
C LEU A 43 7.80 -5.93 -11.68
N LYS A 44 9.06 -6.37 -11.58
CA LYS A 44 10.21 -5.44 -11.57
C LYS A 44 10.31 -4.69 -12.90
N ARG A 45 10.24 -5.40 -14.05
CA ARG A 45 10.27 -4.77 -15.38
C ARG A 45 9.13 -3.76 -15.55
N LEU A 46 7.90 -4.14 -15.19
CA LEU A 46 6.75 -3.25 -15.24
C LEU A 46 6.94 -1.99 -14.38
N ALA A 47 7.56 -2.13 -13.20
CA ALA A 47 7.87 -1.01 -12.32
C ALA A 47 8.84 0.01 -12.96
N TYR A 48 9.88 -0.46 -13.67
CA TYR A 48 10.77 0.43 -14.41
C TYR A 48 10.03 1.14 -15.55
N THR A 49 9.25 0.40 -16.34
CA THR A 49 8.49 1.00 -17.44
C THR A 49 7.48 2.03 -16.96
N LEU A 50 6.81 1.79 -15.82
CA LEU A 50 5.90 2.78 -15.25
C LEU A 50 6.64 4.03 -14.76
N ALA A 51 7.79 3.88 -14.10
CA ALA A 51 8.61 5.02 -13.70
C ALA A 51 8.98 5.88 -14.92
N ASP A 52 9.49 5.27 -15.99
CA ASP A 52 9.87 5.96 -17.23
C ASP A 52 8.67 6.67 -17.89
N ILE A 53 7.51 6.00 -17.99
CA ILE A 53 6.31 6.60 -18.60
C ILE A 53 5.84 7.81 -17.81
N PHE A 54 5.72 7.68 -16.48
CA PHE A 54 5.17 8.76 -15.66
C PHE A 54 6.12 9.97 -15.60
N THR A 55 7.42 9.72 -15.49
CA THR A 55 8.43 10.79 -15.50
C THR A 55 8.49 11.50 -16.86
N SER A 56 8.52 10.74 -17.96
CA SER A 56 8.55 11.32 -19.31
C SER A 56 7.30 12.13 -19.64
N GLU A 57 6.11 11.65 -19.23
CA GLU A 57 4.87 12.39 -19.44
C GLU A 57 4.79 13.65 -18.59
N PHE A 58 5.28 13.60 -17.36
CA PHE A 58 5.37 14.79 -16.51
C PHE A 58 6.25 15.86 -17.16
N ILE A 59 7.48 15.51 -17.54
CA ILE A 59 8.45 16.42 -18.15
C ILE A 59 7.86 17.01 -19.44
N ARG A 60 7.33 16.16 -20.33
CA ARG A 60 6.76 16.59 -21.59
C ARG A 60 5.63 17.61 -21.43
N GLU A 61 4.71 17.38 -20.48
CA GLU A 61 3.60 18.31 -20.25
C GLU A 61 4.07 19.59 -19.55
N SER A 62 4.96 19.48 -18.57
CA SER A 62 5.51 20.65 -17.86
C SER A 62 6.29 21.55 -18.82
N ASP A 63 7.16 21.00 -19.66
CA ASP A 63 7.92 21.78 -20.64
C ASP A 63 7.01 22.48 -21.66
N HIS A 64 5.97 21.76 -22.13
CA HIS A 64 4.99 22.33 -23.04
C HIS A 64 4.23 23.50 -22.41
N GLN A 65 3.80 23.37 -21.16
CA GLN A 65 3.07 24.43 -20.48
C GLN A 65 4.00 25.60 -20.09
N LEU A 66 5.21 25.32 -19.68
CA LEU A 66 6.22 26.34 -19.37
C LEU A 66 6.54 27.21 -20.61
N ALA A 67 6.74 26.57 -21.76
CA ALA A 67 6.98 27.29 -23.01
C ALA A 67 5.79 28.16 -23.44
N ARG A 68 4.55 27.76 -23.07
CA ARG A 68 3.33 28.49 -23.42
C ARG A 68 3.01 29.63 -22.47
N THR A 69 3.20 29.45 -21.17
CA THR A 69 2.76 30.38 -20.13
C THR A 69 3.88 31.17 -19.49
N GLY A 70 5.12 30.65 -19.50
CA GLY A 70 6.24 31.18 -18.74
C GLY A 70 6.11 31.00 -17.22
N ASP A 71 5.08 30.30 -16.74
CA ASP A 71 4.77 30.10 -15.33
C ASP A 71 5.21 28.66 -14.88
N PRO A 72 6.26 28.55 -14.05
CA PRO A 72 6.78 27.25 -13.61
C PRO A 72 5.84 26.53 -12.62
N GLU A 73 5.07 27.26 -11.81
CA GLU A 73 4.14 26.67 -10.85
C GLU A 73 2.96 26.03 -11.59
N PHE A 74 2.37 26.78 -12.54
CA PHE A 74 1.32 26.26 -13.39
C PHE A 74 1.80 25.09 -14.23
N ALA A 75 3.03 25.13 -14.77
CA ALA A 75 3.60 24.03 -15.53
C ALA A 75 3.75 22.75 -14.70
N ALA A 76 4.24 22.87 -13.44
CA ALA A 76 4.37 21.73 -12.54
C ALA A 76 3.01 21.11 -12.18
N LEU A 77 2.00 21.90 -11.88
CA LEU A 77 0.64 21.43 -11.57
C LEU A 77 -0.03 20.79 -12.80
N SER A 78 0.15 21.36 -13.99
CA SER A 78 -0.35 20.78 -15.24
C SER A 78 0.30 19.42 -15.53
N GLY A 79 1.64 19.32 -15.38
CA GLY A 79 2.37 18.07 -15.51
C GLY A 79 1.87 17.01 -14.52
N TYR A 80 1.64 17.40 -13.26
CA TYR A 80 1.04 16.53 -12.26
C TYR A 80 -0.36 16.06 -12.66
N GLY A 81 -1.23 16.97 -13.11
CA GLY A 81 -2.57 16.65 -13.59
C GLY A 81 -2.55 15.62 -14.74
N ARG A 82 -1.58 15.74 -15.65
CA ARG A 82 -1.38 14.78 -16.74
C ARG A 82 -1.08 13.38 -16.22
N ILE A 83 -0.11 13.23 -15.33
CA ILE A 83 0.23 11.91 -14.77
C ILE A 83 -0.86 11.39 -13.83
N ALA A 84 -1.57 12.26 -13.12
CA ALA A 84 -2.71 11.89 -12.30
C ALA A 84 -3.83 11.27 -13.17
N SER A 85 -4.10 11.82 -14.34
CA SER A 85 -5.08 11.26 -15.29
C SER A 85 -4.67 9.86 -15.78
N LEU A 86 -3.38 9.62 -16.02
CA LEU A 86 -2.89 8.27 -16.36
C LEU A 86 -3.07 7.28 -15.19
N ALA A 87 -2.83 7.73 -13.98
CA ALA A 87 -2.95 6.90 -12.78
C ALA A 87 -4.40 6.44 -12.52
N VAL A 88 -5.39 7.21 -12.91
CA VAL A 88 -6.81 6.81 -12.84
C VAL A 88 -7.05 5.54 -13.63
N HIS A 89 -6.54 5.44 -14.86
CA HIS A 89 -6.70 4.24 -15.69
C HIS A 89 -6.02 2.99 -15.10
N LEU A 90 -5.00 3.19 -14.28
CA LEU A 90 -4.33 2.11 -13.53
C LEU A 90 -5.03 1.78 -12.21
N LYS A 91 -6.09 2.50 -11.85
CA LYS A 91 -6.77 2.42 -10.53
C LYS A 91 -5.78 2.53 -9.36
N THR A 92 -4.74 3.33 -9.56
CA THR A 92 -3.63 3.46 -8.62
C THR A 92 -3.41 4.94 -8.32
N PRO A 93 -3.91 5.44 -7.17
CA PRO A 93 -3.66 6.83 -6.79
C PRO A 93 -2.16 7.07 -6.58
N ILE A 94 -1.68 8.19 -7.11
CA ILE A 94 -0.30 8.66 -6.94
C ILE A 94 -0.18 9.54 -5.67
N PRO A 95 1.04 9.78 -5.17
CA PRO A 95 1.25 10.70 -4.04
C PRO A 95 0.68 12.09 -4.34
N GLY A 96 0.01 12.70 -3.37
CA GLY A 96 -0.63 14.01 -3.55
C GLY A 96 -2.04 13.96 -4.20
N TRP A 97 -2.54 12.79 -4.59
CA TRP A 97 -3.84 12.64 -5.27
C TRP A 97 -5.00 13.32 -4.54
N THR A 98 -5.11 13.15 -3.23
CA THR A 98 -6.20 13.74 -2.44
C THR A 98 -6.13 15.26 -2.42
N ALA A 99 -4.93 15.82 -2.23
CA ALA A 99 -4.73 17.27 -2.26
C ALA A 99 -5.02 17.85 -3.65
N TYR A 100 -4.62 17.13 -4.70
CA TYR A 100 -4.95 17.51 -6.09
C TYR A 100 -6.46 17.54 -6.35
N CYS A 101 -7.20 16.51 -5.89
CA CYS A 101 -8.66 16.47 -6.04
C CYS A 101 -9.37 17.57 -5.27
N ASN A 102 -8.79 18.06 -4.20
CA ASN A 102 -9.31 19.15 -3.37
C ASN A 102 -8.83 20.54 -3.83
N GLU A 103 -8.02 20.62 -4.90
CA GLU A 103 -7.38 21.87 -5.37
C GLU A 103 -6.44 22.49 -4.33
N GLU A 104 -5.88 21.66 -3.42
CA GLU A 104 -4.99 22.05 -2.34
C GLU A 104 -3.52 21.71 -2.63
N LEU A 105 -3.21 21.10 -3.81
CA LEU A 105 -1.86 20.66 -4.13
C LEU A 105 -1.00 21.85 -4.57
N GLU A 106 0.07 22.12 -3.84
CA GLU A 106 1.07 23.12 -4.20
C GLU A 106 2.08 22.55 -5.23
N ALA A 107 2.68 23.44 -6.03
CA ALA A 107 3.65 23.06 -7.06
C ALA A 107 4.87 22.31 -6.48
N GLU A 108 5.35 22.71 -5.31
CA GLU A 108 6.46 22.04 -4.63
C GLU A 108 6.10 20.60 -4.23
N ASP A 109 4.88 20.39 -3.72
CA ASP A 109 4.40 19.04 -3.37
C ASP A 109 4.12 18.18 -4.59
N ALA A 110 3.69 18.78 -5.71
CA ALA A 110 3.60 18.11 -7.00
C ALA A 110 4.98 17.59 -7.45
N LEU A 111 6.01 18.42 -7.40
CA LEU A 111 7.39 18.04 -7.73
C LEU A 111 7.92 16.95 -6.79
N ARG A 112 7.67 17.05 -5.48
CA ARG A 112 8.03 16.00 -4.52
C ARG A 112 7.32 14.67 -4.81
N ALA A 113 6.08 14.71 -5.28
CA ALA A 113 5.36 13.52 -5.70
C ALA A 113 6.01 12.87 -6.92
N VAL A 114 6.41 13.67 -7.92
CA VAL A 114 7.09 13.19 -9.14
C VAL A 114 8.42 12.52 -8.80
N LEU A 115 9.25 13.10 -7.93
CA LEU A 115 10.50 12.48 -7.47
C LEU A 115 10.30 11.07 -6.88
N ARG A 116 9.15 10.80 -6.25
CA ARG A 116 8.82 9.45 -5.80
C ARG A 116 8.45 8.53 -6.96
N LEU A 117 7.77 9.06 -7.98
CA LEU A 117 7.34 8.29 -9.15
C LEU A 117 8.49 7.95 -10.09
N GLU A 118 9.59 8.71 -10.08
CA GLU A 118 10.84 8.37 -10.78
C GLU A 118 11.48 7.09 -10.25
N SER A 119 11.19 6.73 -8.99
CA SER A 119 11.78 5.54 -8.37
C SER A 119 11.05 4.25 -8.80
N PRO A 120 11.69 3.36 -9.57
CA PRO A 120 11.12 2.04 -9.88
C PRO A 120 10.82 1.22 -8.63
N GLN A 121 11.55 1.47 -7.53
CA GLN A 121 11.32 0.79 -6.25
C GLN A 121 9.97 1.18 -5.63
N TRP A 122 9.55 2.45 -5.77
CA TRP A 122 8.22 2.89 -5.33
C TRP A 122 7.12 2.13 -6.09
N TRP A 123 7.23 2.06 -7.42
CA TRP A 123 6.30 1.32 -8.27
C TRP A 123 6.28 -0.17 -7.94
N LEU A 124 7.45 -0.79 -7.77
CA LEU A 124 7.56 -2.20 -7.43
C LEU A 124 6.84 -2.52 -6.10
N ASN A 125 7.02 -1.68 -5.10
CA ASN A 125 6.34 -1.85 -3.81
C ASN A 125 4.83 -1.67 -3.94
N ARG A 126 4.39 -0.76 -4.81
CA ARG A 126 2.97 -0.54 -5.10
C ARG A 126 2.36 -1.73 -5.84
N LEU A 127 2.99 -2.16 -6.91
CA LEU A 127 2.56 -3.33 -7.70
C LEU A 127 2.48 -4.60 -6.87
N ARG A 128 3.46 -4.86 -6.02
CA ARG A 128 3.44 -6.01 -5.10
C ARG A 128 2.27 -5.98 -4.14
N ARG A 129 1.93 -4.81 -3.60
CA ARG A 129 0.76 -4.67 -2.71
C ARG A 129 -0.56 -4.90 -3.46
N ILE A 130 -0.70 -4.35 -4.66
CA ILE A 130 -1.89 -4.55 -5.51
C ILE A 130 -2.00 -6.04 -5.87
N HIS A 131 -0.92 -6.65 -6.34
CA HIS A 131 -0.86 -8.06 -6.69
C HIS A 131 -1.27 -8.97 -5.51
N ALA A 132 -0.70 -8.74 -4.33
CA ALA A 132 -1.01 -9.54 -3.14
C ALA A 132 -2.48 -9.39 -2.72
N ARG A 133 -3.02 -8.16 -2.72
CA ARG A 133 -4.43 -7.89 -2.39
C ARG A 133 -5.38 -8.49 -3.41
N TRP A 134 -5.10 -8.30 -4.68
CA TRP A 134 -5.93 -8.85 -5.76
C TRP A 134 -6.02 -10.36 -5.66
N ARG A 135 -4.86 -11.04 -5.52
CA ARG A 135 -4.82 -12.48 -5.34
C ARG A 135 -5.60 -12.94 -4.12
N GLU A 136 -5.42 -12.28 -2.97
CA GLU A 136 -6.14 -12.65 -1.75
C GLU A 136 -7.65 -12.48 -1.90
N HIS A 137 -8.12 -11.37 -2.48
CA HIS A 137 -9.54 -11.16 -2.72
C HIS A 137 -10.13 -12.21 -3.69
N LEU A 138 -9.38 -12.64 -4.69
CA LEU A 138 -9.80 -13.72 -5.56
C LEU A 138 -9.90 -15.05 -4.81
N MET A 139 -8.94 -15.35 -3.94
CA MET A 139 -8.97 -16.56 -3.11
C MET A 139 -10.18 -16.55 -2.16
N ILE A 140 -10.52 -15.40 -1.59
CA ILE A 140 -11.74 -15.23 -0.79
C ILE A 140 -12.99 -15.45 -1.66
N ALA A 141 -13.07 -14.78 -2.83
CA ALA A 141 -14.20 -14.88 -3.75
C ALA A 141 -14.42 -16.32 -4.24
N ALA A 142 -13.34 -17.06 -4.47
CA ALA A 142 -13.35 -18.45 -4.88
C ALA A 142 -13.65 -19.45 -3.73
N GLY A 143 -13.75 -18.95 -2.48
CA GLY A 143 -14.11 -19.81 -1.34
C GLY A 143 -12.93 -20.57 -0.71
N TYR A 144 -11.68 -20.20 -1.01
CA TYR A 144 -10.51 -20.83 -0.38
C TYR A 144 -10.27 -20.37 1.06
N VAL A 145 -10.85 -19.23 1.46
CA VAL A 145 -10.84 -18.77 2.85
C VAL A 145 -12.13 -19.22 3.52
N GLN A 146 -12.03 -20.19 4.42
CA GLN A 146 -13.19 -20.82 5.06
C GLN A 146 -12.87 -21.18 6.52
N LYS A 147 -13.91 -21.19 7.36
CA LYS A 147 -13.81 -21.48 8.80
C LYS A 147 -13.06 -22.79 9.11
N LYS A 148 -13.23 -23.84 8.26
CA LYS A 148 -12.64 -25.16 8.50
C LYS A 148 -11.20 -25.31 8.02
N SER A 149 -10.76 -24.55 7.00
CA SER A 149 -9.45 -24.75 6.36
C SER A 149 -8.50 -23.57 6.61
N SER A 150 -8.96 -22.34 6.41
CA SER A 150 -8.14 -21.15 6.51
C SER A 150 -9.02 -19.94 6.88
N PRO A 151 -9.27 -19.71 8.18
CA PRO A 151 -10.37 -18.84 8.63
C PRO A 151 -10.10 -17.35 8.45
N TYR A 152 -8.85 -16.92 8.30
CA TYR A 152 -8.50 -15.49 8.28
C TYR A 152 -7.82 -15.03 6.98
N SER A 153 -7.09 -15.92 6.31
CA SER A 153 -6.38 -15.62 5.07
C SER A 153 -6.14 -16.89 4.26
N SER A 154 -5.86 -16.75 2.97
CA SER A 154 -5.49 -17.89 2.15
C SER A 154 -4.13 -18.49 2.56
N ALA A 155 -3.95 -19.79 2.37
CA ALA A 155 -2.70 -20.47 2.69
C ALA A 155 -1.46 -19.87 1.97
N PRO A 156 -1.53 -19.48 0.67
CA PRO A 156 -0.43 -18.77 0.01
C PRO A 156 -0.09 -17.42 0.66
N CYS A 157 -1.09 -16.63 1.05
CA CYS A 157 -0.88 -15.35 1.71
C CYS A 157 -0.16 -15.52 3.07
N LEU A 158 -0.60 -16.49 3.86
CA LEU A 158 0.04 -16.82 5.14
C LEU A 158 1.49 -17.26 4.95
N THR A 159 1.76 -18.13 3.98
CA THR A 159 3.11 -18.62 3.69
C THR A 159 4.03 -17.48 3.28
N GLU A 160 3.59 -16.59 2.41
CA GLU A 160 4.38 -15.42 1.99
C GLU A 160 4.65 -14.46 3.15
N TRP A 161 3.65 -14.23 3.99
CA TRP A 161 3.81 -13.37 5.16
C TRP A 161 4.81 -13.95 6.17
N LEU A 162 4.77 -15.27 6.42
CA LEU A 162 5.74 -15.94 7.29
C LEU A 162 7.16 -15.87 6.70
N ALA A 163 7.30 -16.09 5.40
CA ALA A 163 8.58 -15.96 4.71
C ALA A 163 9.12 -14.52 4.80
N GLN A 164 8.27 -13.51 4.62
CA GLN A 164 8.66 -12.10 4.77
C GLN A 164 9.07 -11.77 6.21
N LYS A 165 8.34 -12.27 7.20
CA LYS A 165 8.72 -12.09 8.62
C LYS A 165 10.08 -12.71 8.92
N LYS A 166 10.33 -13.92 8.40
CA LYS A 166 11.62 -14.59 8.56
C LYS A 166 12.74 -13.76 7.93
N ALA A 167 12.57 -13.33 6.69
CA ALA A 167 13.56 -12.51 5.99
C ALA A 167 13.83 -11.18 6.72
N ASN A 168 12.80 -10.49 7.20
CA ASN A 168 12.95 -9.27 7.99
C ASN A 168 13.73 -9.53 9.30
N ARG A 169 13.46 -10.63 9.97
CA ARG A 169 14.19 -10.98 11.20
C ARG A 169 15.67 -11.25 10.94
N GLU A 170 15.99 -11.98 9.87
CA GLU A 170 17.39 -12.23 9.47
C GLU A 170 18.10 -10.92 9.06
N TYR A 171 17.40 -10.03 8.35
CA TYR A 171 17.92 -8.70 8.06
C TYR A 171 18.24 -7.91 9.34
N LEU A 172 17.30 -7.85 10.30
CA LEU A 172 17.51 -7.14 11.57
C LEU A 172 18.69 -7.68 12.38
N LYS A 173 18.94 -9.00 12.31
CA LYS A 173 20.09 -9.63 12.98
C LYS A 173 21.42 -9.29 12.30
N ALA A 174 21.40 -9.12 10.98
CA ALA A 174 22.61 -8.85 10.20
C ALA A 174 23.00 -7.36 10.19
N MET A 175 22.12 -6.47 10.66
CA MET A 175 22.35 -5.03 10.64
C MET A 175 22.76 -4.50 12.01
N GLU A 176 23.77 -3.64 12.01
CA GLU A 176 24.25 -2.89 13.16
C GLU A 176 24.04 -1.39 12.92
N LEU A 177 23.76 -0.66 13.98
CA LEU A 177 23.73 0.79 13.99
C LEU A 177 25.02 1.27 14.67
N GLU A 178 25.70 2.21 14.05
CA GLU A 178 26.88 2.86 14.60
C GLU A 178 26.52 4.32 14.94
N ASP A 179 26.76 4.71 16.19
CA ASP A 179 26.62 6.09 16.63
C ASP A 179 27.77 6.90 16.03
N GLN A 180 27.45 7.99 15.32
CA GLN A 180 28.46 8.81 14.61
C GLN A 180 29.35 9.61 15.56
N ASP A 181 28.85 9.90 16.77
CA ASP A 181 29.58 10.71 17.75
C ASP A 181 30.45 9.85 18.67
N THR A 182 29.94 8.70 19.09
CA THR A 182 30.62 7.82 20.06
C THR A 182 31.31 6.63 19.43
N GLY A 183 30.96 6.25 18.19
CA GLY A 183 31.43 5.03 17.54
C GLY A 183 30.87 3.74 18.13
N GLU A 184 29.89 3.84 19.05
CA GLU A 184 29.27 2.69 19.66
C GLU A 184 28.39 1.93 18.66
N ARG A 185 28.53 0.60 18.61
CA ARG A 185 27.76 -0.27 17.74
C ARG A 185 26.70 -1.01 18.52
N ILE A 186 25.46 -0.89 18.04
CA ILE A 186 24.30 -1.56 18.64
C ILE A 186 23.62 -2.39 17.56
N SER A 187 23.32 -3.67 17.85
CA SER A 187 22.56 -4.53 16.96
C SER A 187 21.16 -3.95 16.71
N LEU A 188 20.75 -3.88 15.46
CA LEU A 188 19.44 -3.35 15.10
C LEU A 188 18.29 -4.18 15.69
N ILE A 189 18.48 -5.50 15.87
CA ILE A 189 17.48 -6.36 16.49
C ILE A 189 17.28 -6.02 17.97
N ASP A 190 18.34 -5.66 18.70
CA ASP A 190 18.26 -5.28 20.11
C ASP A 190 17.58 -3.93 20.28
N LYS A 191 17.87 -2.98 19.36
CA LYS A 191 17.17 -1.69 19.33
C LYS A 191 15.68 -1.85 19.08
N VAL A 192 15.29 -2.72 18.13
CA VAL A 192 13.89 -3.05 17.86
C VAL A 192 13.25 -3.78 19.03
N ALA A 193 13.97 -4.70 19.69
CA ALA A 193 13.46 -5.41 20.87
C ALA A 193 13.14 -4.46 22.04
N GLY A 194 13.93 -3.40 22.23
CA GLY A 194 13.70 -2.36 23.24
C GLY A 194 12.65 -1.31 22.85
N SER A 195 12.24 -1.24 21.57
CA SER A 195 11.36 -0.20 21.06
C SER A 195 9.87 -0.55 21.21
N VAL A 196 9.01 0.47 21.00
CA VAL A 196 7.54 0.32 20.92
C VAL A 196 7.11 -0.51 19.69
N ALA A 197 7.97 -0.67 18.68
CA ALA A 197 7.74 -1.58 17.56
C ALA A 197 7.68 -3.06 17.99
N ASN A 198 8.26 -3.41 19.13
CA ASN A 198 8.11 -4.73 19.73
C ASN A 198 6.69 -4.90 20.31
N PRO A 199 5.89 -5.86 19.82
CA PRO A 199 4.52 -6.09 20.32
C PRO A 199 4.43 -6.34 21.82
N ALA A 200 5.46 -6.94 22.42
CA ALA A 200 5.49 -7.19 23.87
C ALA A 200 5.60 -5.88 24.65
N ASN A 201 6.45 -4.95 24.23
CA ASN A 201 6.60 -3.65 24.88
C ASN A 201 5.34 -2.79 24.67
N ARG A 202 4.79 -2.77 23.45
CA ARG A 202 3.54 -2.10 23.17
C ARG A 202 2.39 -2.62 24.03
N ARG A 203 2.30 -3.95 24.20
CA ARG A 203 1.30 -4.55 25.10
C ARG A 203 1.49 -4.11 26.54
N ARG A 204 2.74 -4.12 27.05
CA ARG A 204 3.05 -3.67 28.42
C ARG A 204 2.66 -2.21 28.61
N GLU A 205 3.01 -1.35 27.69
CA GLU A 205 2.64 0.06 27.72
C GLU A 205 1.13 0.26 27.74
N LEU A 206 0.38 -0.41 26.87
CA LEU A 206 -1.08 -0.37 26.85
C LEU A 206 -1.67 -0.85 28.20
N MET A 207 -1.18 -1.96 28.74
CA MET A 207 -1.65 -2.48 30.02
C MET A 207 -1.35 -1.53 31.18
N THR A 208 -0.21 -0.84 31.15
CA THR A 208 0.13 0.17 32.16
C THR A 208 -0.83 1.37 32.08
N ARG A 209 -1.12 1.85 30.88
CA ARG A 209 -2.10 2.93 30.65
C ARG A 209 -3.51 2.53 31.11
N MET A 210 -3.94 1.30 30.76
CA MET A 210 -5.24 0.77 31.18
C MET A 210 -5.36 0.71 32.71
N ARG A 211 -4.31 0.27 33.41
CA ARG A 211 -4.27 0.27 34.86
C ARG A 211 -4.34 1.69 35.42
N GLY A 212 -3.62 2.64 34.84
CA GLY A 212 -3.69 4.05 35.25
C GLY A 212 -5.11 4.62 35.10
N PHE A 213 -5.83 4.29 34.04
CA PHE A 213 -7.23 4.69 33.90
C PHE A 213 -8.14 4.02 34.93
N GLU A 214 -7.92 2.73 35.24
CA GLU A 214 -8.65 2.02 36.28
C GLU A 214 -8.43 2.66 37.66
N ASP A 215 -7.19 3.00 37.99
CA ASP A 215 -6.85 3.64 39.26
C ASP A 215 -7.47 5.03 39.37
N LEU A 216 -7.46 5.82 38.28
CA LEU A 216 -8.12 7.12 38.22
C LEU A 216 -9.63 6.98 38.38
N ALA A 217 -10.26 6.06 37.69
CA ALA A 217 -11.69 5.80 37.80
C ALA A 217 -12.12 5.41 39.23
N LYS A 218 -11.30 4.58 39.89
CA LYS A 218 -11.52 4.22 41.32
C LYS A 218 -11.40 5.46 42.23
N LEU A 219 -10.40 6.30 41.97
CA LEU A 219 -10.18 7.52 42.77
C LEU A 219 -11.38 8.50 42.65
N GLU A 220 -11.93 8.62 41.45
CA GLU A 220 -13.02 9.52 41.13
C GLU A 220 -14.39 8.87 41.32
N GLY A 221 -14.47 7.61 41.74
CA GLY A 221 -15.71 6.87 41.93
C GLY A 221 -16.53 6.62 40.66
N LEU A 222 -15.82 6.54 39.52
CA LEU A 222 -16.40 6.27 38.20
C LEU A 222 -16.61 4.77 37.97
N ALA A 223 -17.69 4.39 37.31
CA ALA A 223 -17.92 3.06 36.80
C ALA A 223 -17.53 2.99 35.31
N GLY A 224 -16.84 1.93 34.91
CA GLY A 224 -16.46 1.69 33.50
C GLY A 224 -17.32 0.59 32.89
N ASP A 225 -17.92 0.86 31.74
CA ASP A 225 -18.63 -0.13 30.93
C ASP A 225 -17.82 -0.52 29.71
N PHE A 226 -17.79 -1.82 29.40
CA PHE A 226 -17.15 -2.33 28.21
C PHE A 226 -18.18 -2.74 27.16
N TYR A 227 -18.17 -2.07 26.03
CA TYR A 227 -19.06 -2.37 24.92
C TYR A 227 -18.29 -3.06 23.78
N THR A 228 -18.76 -4.24 23.35
CA THR A 228 -18.26 -4.91 22.16
C THR A 228 -19.25 -4.74 21.03
N LEU A 229 -18.85 -3.96 20.01
CA LEU A 229 -19.61 -3.83 18.77
C LEU A 229 -19.07 -4.84 17.76
N THR A 230 -19.88 -5.83 17.41
CA THR A 230 -19.56 -6.79 16.35
C THR A 230 -20.27 -6.42 15.07
N ALA A 231 -19.53 -6.40 13.96
CA ALA A 231 -20.16 -6.25 12.65
C ALA A 231 -21.09 -7.46 12.38
N PRO A 232 -22.28 -7.24 11.80
CA PRO A 232 -23.15 -8.33 11.38
C PRO A 232 -22.41 -9.34 10.49
N SER A 233 -22.78 -10.63 10.57
CA SER A 233 -22.11 -11.73 9.86
C SER A 233 -21.95 -11.50 8.36
N ARG A 234 -22.87 -10.74 7.74
CA ARG A 234 -22.79 -10.37 6.31
C ARG A 234 -21.54 -9.57 5.93
N TYR A 235 -20.86 -8.94 6.88
CA TYR A 235 -19.63 -8.18 6.67
C TYR A 235 -18.36 -8.97 7.02
N HIS A 236 -18.50 -10.19 7.52
CA HIS A 236 -17.38 -11.09 7.74
C HIS A 236 -17.00 -11.78 6.42
N ALA A 237 -15.69 -12.00 6.20
CA ALA A 237 -15.20 -12.74 5.03
C ALA A 237 -15.76 -14.17 4.95
N MET A 238 -16.21 -14.71 6.09
CA MET A 238 -16.86 -15.99 6.21
C MET A 238 -18.38 -15.78 6.21
N GLN A 239 -19.01 -15.91 5.05
CA GLN A 239 -20.45 -16.05 4.99
C GLN A 239 -20.81 -17.52 5.28
N HIS A 240 -21.69 -17.73 6.24
CA HIS A 240 -22.38 -19.01 6.39
C HIS A 240 -23.32 -19.18 5.19
N ASN A 241 -23.08 -20.20 4.38
CA ASN A 241 -24.11 -20.78 3.51
C ASN A 241 -24.98 -21.69 4.35
#